data_4388b92c5bfc37b84d6c28808265d7a1
#
_entry.id   4388b92c5bfc37b84d6c28808265d7a1
#
_cell.length_a   1.000
_cell.length_b   1.000
_cell.length_c   1.000
_cell.angle_alpha   90.00
_cell.angle_beta   90.00
_cell.angle_gamma   90.00
#
_symmetry.space_group_name_H-M   'P 1'
#
loop_
_entity.id
_entity.type
_entity.pdbx_description
1 polymer ?
#
loop_
_entity_poly.entity_id
_entity_poly.type
_entity_poly.pdbx_seq_one_letter_code
_entity_poly.pdbx_strand_id
1 'polypeptide(L)'
;MISVIVPTFGCNECIRELVSGIIEYIPNDEDFEILLIDDASVDGSWETIKTEAKNFEQVKGIQLAKNVGQHIAILVGLKSARGDQVVVMDCDLQDPPYLIPQLLSKLKTAPVVLAMRQGQHQSFARSLQNRMFAILFKSLTGKQYQSKATSYSAISRQVVNEYIKFTEIGQHYLYVLRWLGFRQEYVEYARPLRPYGESSYNLVTRIRHAANGILFESTRFLHSALMFGLAIATLGFFTTGLVIVNSIRNSALGGWPSTISILLTFSGLSNSLQAIVGLYVARNFEQGKSRPLYIISETT
;
A
#
# COMPACT_ATOMS: atom_id res chain seq x y z
N MET A 1 19.62 -5.45 -19.72
CA MET A 1 19.55 -6.36 -18.54
C MET A 1 18.23 -6.17 -17.81
N ILE A 2 17.58 -7.26 -17.39
CA ILE A 2 16.28 -7.28 -16.68
C ILE A 2 16.50 -7.74 -15.24
N SER A 3 15.88 -7.06 -14.25
CA SER A 3 15.79 -7.56 -12.88
C SER A 3 14.35 -7.92 -12.55
N VAL A 4 14.09 -9.14 -12.08
CA VAL A 4 12.77 -9.55 -11.59
C VAL A 4 12.82 -9.61 -10.08
N ILE A 5 11.98 -8.81 -9.41
CA ILE A 5 11.91 -8.70 -7.95
C ILE A 5 10.67 -9.43 -7.47
N VAL A 6 10.87 -10.37 -6.56
CA VAL A 6 9.81 -11.17 -5.95
C VAL A 6 9.88 -11.04 -4.43
N PRO A 7 9.04 -10.22 -3.81
CA PRO A 7 8.87 -10.24 -2.35
C PRO A 7 8.24 -11.56 -1.94
N THR A 8 8.84 -12.27 -1.01
CA THR A 8 8.48 -13.63 -0.60
C THR A 8 8.15 -13.66 0.89
N PHE A 9 6.98 -14.20 1.24
CA PHE A 9 6.60 -14.49 2.61
C PHE A 9 5.57 -15.63 2.66
N GLY A 10 5.95 -16.78 3.24
CA GLY A 10 5.06 -17.92 3.35
C GLY A 10 4.71 -18.55 1.99
N CYS A 11 5.69 -18.67 1.08
CA CYS A 11 5.49 -19.12 -0.30
C CYS A 11 6.37 -20.33 -0.67
N ASN A 12 6.79 -21.11 0.29
CA ASN A 12 7.74 -22.22 0.07
C ASN A 12 7.35 -23.12 -1.12
N GLU A 13 6.07 -23.47 -1.23
CA GLU A 13 5.55 -24.37 -2.29
C GLU A 13 5.56 -23.74 -3.69
N CYS A 14 5.54 -22.39 -3.78
CA CYS A 14 5.43 -21.66 -5.04
C CYS A 14 6.78 -21.31 -5.67
N ILE A 15 7.85 -21.22 -4.89
CA ILE A 15 9.14 -20.62 -5.31
C ILE A 15 9.71 -21.32 -6.53
N ARG A 16 9.76 -22.66 -6.55
CA ARG A 16 10.36 -23.43 -7.64
C ARG A 16 9.61 -23.25 -8.94
N GLU A 17 8.28 -23.36 -8.89
CA GLU A 17 7.41 -23.18 -10.06
C GLU A 17 7.52 -21.74 -10.59
N LEU A 18 7.56 -20.76 -9.69
CA LEU A 18 7.70 -19.36 -10.05
C LEU A 18 9.05 -19.08 -10.73
N VAL A 19 10.17 -19.54 -10.16
CA VAL A 19 11.51 -19.35 -10.74
C VAL A 19 11.59 -19.99 -12.12
N SER A 20 11.11 -21.24 -12.27
CA SER A 20 11.08 -21.92 -13.57
C SER A 20 10.23 -21.16 -14.58
N GLY A 21 9.04 -20.68 -14.18
CA GLY A 21 8.18 -19.88 -15.04
C GLY A 21 8.81 -18.55 -15.45
N ILE A 22 9.50 -17.86 -14.54
CA ILE A 22 10.19 -16.59 -14.88
C ILE A 22 11.28 -16.87 -15.92
N ILE A 23 12.11 -17.90 -15.73
CA ILE A 23 13.20 -18.27 -16.66
C ILE A 23 12.63 -18.62 -18.04
N GLU A 24 11.49 -19.32 -18.10
CA GLU A 24 10.84 -19.73 -19.35
C GLU A 24 10.37 -18.53 -20.18
N TYR A 25 9.84 -17.47 -19.54
CA TYR A 25 9.19 -16.35 -20.23
C TYR A 25 10.04 -15.10 -20.35
N ILE A 26 11.24 -15.03 -19.76
CA ILE A 26 12.18 -13.95 -20.07
C ILE A 26 12.73 -14.11 -21.49
N PRO A 27 12.83 -13.03 -22.29
CA PRO A 27 13.40 -13.11 -23.63
C PRO A 27 14.84 -13.70 -23.61
N ASN A 28 15.11 -14.70 -24.46
CA ASN A 28 16.37 -15.46 -24.47
C ASN A 28 17.63 -14.65 -24.80
N ASP A 29 17.46 -13.47 -25.40
CA ASP A 29 18.53 -12.56 -25.82
C ASP A 29 18.86 -11.48 -24.78
N GLU A 30 18.19 -11.51 -23.64
CA GLU A 30 18.37 -10.52 -22.57
C GLU A 30 19.06 -11.13 -21.34
N ASP A 31 20.10 -10.47 -20.86
CA ASP A 31 20.65 -10.76 -19.53
C ASP A 31 19.64 -10.45 -18.44
N PHE A 32 19.52 -11.32 -17.44
CA PHE A 32 18.57 -11.13 -16.35
C PHE A 32 19.07 -11.61 -14.99
N GLU A 33 18.44 -11.12 -13.93
CA GLU A 33 18.54 -11.62 -12.56
C GLU A 33 17.16 -11.73 -11.93
N ILE A 34 16.99 -12.71 -11.04
CA ILE A 34 15.80 -12.90 -10.21
C ILE A 34 16.20 -12.64 -8.77
N LEU A 35 15.58 -11.67 -8.14
CA LEU A 35 15.81 -11.27 -6.76
C LEU A 35 14.64 -11.73 -5.88
N LEU A 36 14.84 -12.80 -5.12
CA LEU A 36 13.87 -13.33 -4.16
C LEU A 36 14.12 -12.69 -2.80
N ILE A 37 13.19 -11.86 -2.34
CA ILE A 37 13.36 -11.10 -1.09
C ILE A 37 12.52 -11.75 -0.01
N ASP A 38 13.14 -12.54 0.85
CA ASP A 38 12.47 -13.24 1.95
C ASP A 38 12.21 -12.32 3.13
N ASP A 39 10.95 -12.03 3.39
CA ASP A 39 10.50 -11.16 4.48
C ASP A 39 10.38 -11.92 5.82
N ALA A 40 11.46 -12.64 6.19
CA ALA A 40 11.58 -13.47 7.38
C ALA A 40 10.50 -14.57 7.46
N SER A 41 10.37 -15.38 6.42
CA SER A 41 9.46 -16.53 6.37
C SER A 41 9.88 -17.60 7.39
N VAL A 42 8.86 -18.30 7.94
CA VAL A 42 9.07 -19.38 8.92
C VAL A 42 8.71 -20.77 8.36
N ASP A 43 8.29 -20.84 7.10
CA ASP A 43 7.76 -22.04 6.42
C ASP A 43 8.82 -22.82 5.61
N GLY A 44 10.10 -22.44 5.70
CA GLY A 44 11.17 -23.03 4.90
C GLY A 44 11.42 -22.35 3.56
N SER A 45 10.74 -21.24 3.25
CA SER A 45 10.94 -20.47 2.00
C SER A 45 12.41 -20.10 1.78
N TRP A 46 13.12 -19.68 2.84
CA TRP A 46 14.53 -19.31 2.72
C TRP A 46 15.45 -20.46 2.27
N GLU A 47 15.22 -21.67 2.79
CA GLU A 47 16.00 -22.85 2.38
C GLU A 47 15.74 -23.21 0.91
N THR A 48 14.50 -23.05 0.45
CA THR A 48 14.16 -23.23 -0.96
C THR A 48 14.82 -22.18 -1.83
N ILE A 49 14.82 -20.90 -1.41
CA ILE A 49 15.53 -19.82 -2.12
C ILE A 49 17.02 -20.12 -2.26
N LYS A 50 17.68 -20.55 -1.18
CA LYS A 50 19.09 -20.94 -1.22
C LYS A 50 19.35 -22.10 -2.20
N THR A 51 18.41 -23.01 -2.30
CA THR A 51 18.51 -24.14 -3.23
C THR A 51 18.40 -23.65 -4.67
N GLU A 52 17.42 -22.81 -4.98
CA GLU A 52 17.25 -22.25 -6.32
C GLU A 52 18.43 -21.35 -6.73
N ALA A 53 19.00 -20.58 -5.79
CA ALA A 53 20.18 -19.75 -6.04
C ALA A 53 21.46 -20.59 -6.34
N LYS A 54 21.52 -21.84 -5.85
CA LYS A 54 22.60 -22.77 -6.22
C LYS A 54 22.37 -23.44 -7.59
N ASN A 55 21.09 -23.65 -7.97
CA ASN A 55 20.72 -24.28 -9.21
C ASN A 55 20.84 -23.33 -10.41
N PHE A 56 20.58 -22.04 -10.18
CA PHE A 56 20.50 -21.01 -11.23
C PHE A 56 21.34 -19.79 -10.85
N GLU A 57 22.39 -19.50 -11.61
CA GLU A 57 23.29 -18.38 -11.40
C GLU A 57 22.59 -17.01 -11.42
N GLN A 58 21.47 -16.94 -12.14
CA GLN A 58 20.65 -15.74 -12.25
C GLN A 58 19.80 -15.46 -11.00
N VAL A 59 19.60 -16.46 -10.12
CA VAL A 59 18.76 -16.35 -8.93
C VAL A 59 19.59 -15.89 -7.74
N LYS A 60 19.11 -14.88 -7.04
CA LYS A 60 19.69 -14.38 -5.79
C LYS A 60 18.63 -14.25 -4.72
N GLY A 61 18.97 -14.70 -3.52
CA GLY A 61 18.15 -14.55 -2.34
C GLY A 61 18.67 -13.45 -1.42
N ILE A 62 17.76 -12.69 -0.83
CA ILE A 62 18.02 -11.72 0.24
C ILE A 62 17.03 -11.98 1.36
N GLN A 63 17.52 -12.37 2.54
CA GLN A 63 16.69 -12.59 3.72
C GLN A 63 16.69 -11.37 4.62
N LEU A 64 15.52 -10.95 5.07
CA LEU A 64 15.36 -9.88 6.05
C LEU A 64 15.36 -10.45 7.47
N ALA A 65 15.91 -9.69 8.43
CA ALA A 65 16.00 -10.10 9.83
C ALA A 65 14.65 -10.19 10.56
N LYS A 66 13.61 -9.53 10.03
CA LYS A 66 12.24 -9.55 10.57
C LYS A 66 11.25 -9.25 9.46
N ASN A 67 10.00 -9.65 9.63
CA ASN A 67 8.92 -9.26 8.74
C ASN A 67 8.68 -7.74 8.80
N VAL A 68 8.85 -7.07 7.66
CA VAL A 68 8.68 -5.62 7.48
C VAL A 68 7.56 -5.29 6.49
N GLY A 69 7.01 -6.30 5.83
CA GLY A 69 5.93 -6.22 4.86
C GLY A 69 6.39 -6.06 3.42
N GLN A 70 5.53 -6.50 2.51
CA GLN A 70 5.75 -6.59 1.06
C GLN A 70 6.39 -5.35 0.44
N HIS A 71 5.91 -4.15 0.81
CA HIS A 71 6.37 -2.90 0.17
C HIS A 71 7.82 -2.54 0.53
N ILE A 72 8.26 -2.90 1.72
CA ILE A 72 9.67 -2.73 2.12
C ILE A 72 10.53 -3.84 1.48
N ALA A 73 10.04 -5.06 1.37
CA ALA A 73 10.73 -6.12 0.62
C ALA A 73 10.92 -5.72 -0.86
N ILE A 74 9.91 -5.11 -1.50
CA ILE A 74 10.06 -4.52 -2.83
C ILE A 74 11.14 -3.44 -2.86
N LEU A 75 11.19 -2.52 -1.87
CA LEU A 75 12.23 -1.50 -1.79
C LEU A 75 13.64 -2.12 -1.69
N VAL A 76 13.80 -3.19 -0.91
CA VAL A 76 15.07 -3.93 -0.82
C VAL A 76 15.47 -4.48 -2.19
N GLY A 77 14.52 -5.13 -2.88
CA GLY A 77 14.73 -5.63 -4.23
C GLY A 77 15.13 -4.51 -5.22
N LEU A 78 14.42 -3.37 -5.19
CA LEU A 78 14.71 -2.21 -6.05
C LEU A 78 16.10 -1.63 -5.80
N LYS A 79 16.56 -1.59 -4.54
CA LYS A 79 17.93 -1.15 -4.19
C LYS A 79 19.01 -2.14 -4.62
N SER A 80 18.68 -3.42 -4.70
CA SER A 80 19.60 -4.49 -5.08
C SER A 80 19.61 -4.77 -6.59
N ALA A 81 18.58 -4.36 -7.30
CA ALA A 81 18.40 -4.58 -8.73
C ALA A 81 19.43 -3.82 -9.57
N ARG A 82 20.04 -4.51 -10.56
CA ARG A 82 21.05 -3.96 -11.47
C ARG A 82 20.53 -3.71 -12.88
N GLY A 83 19.41 -4.33 -13.25
CA GLY A 83 18.83 -4.23 -14.60
C GLY A 83 18.28 -2.83 -14.92
N ASP A 84 18.28 -2.50 -16.20
CA ASP A 84 17.71 -1.25 -16.73
C ASP A 84 16.18 -1.28 -16.75
N GLN A 85 15.63 -2.49 -16.82
CA GLN A 85 14.22 -2.77 -16.75
C GLN A 85 13.97 -3.65 -15.52
N VAL A 86 13.03 -3.24 -14.69
CA VAL A 86 12.75 -3.95 -13.43
C VAL A 86 11.30 -4.39 -13.41
N VAL A 87 11.09 -5.68 -13.23
CA VAL A 87 9.77 -6.29 -13.04
C VAL A 87 9.58 -6.56 -11.56
N VAL A 88 8.43 -6.22 -11.02
CA VAL A 88 7.99 -6.56 -9.65
C VAL A 88 6.78 -7.46 -9.78
N MET A 89 6.80 -8.62 -9.13
CA MET A 89 5.68 -9.58 -9.12
C MET A 89 5.56 -10.31 -7.79
N ASP A 90 4.36 -10.77 -7.45
CA ASP A 90 4.09 -11.49 -6.20
C ASP A 90 4.53 -12.97 -6.31
N CYS A 91 4.85 -13.60 -5.17
CA CYS A 91 5.32 -14.99 -5.13
C CYS A 91 4.21 -16.06 -5.20
N ASP A 92 2.93 -15.69 -5.19
CA ASP A 92 1.80 -16.60 -4.99
C ASP A 92 1.22 -17.21 -6.28
N LEU A 93 1.95 -17.13 -7.40
CA LEU A 93 1.59 -17.61 -8.74
C LEU A 93 0.30 -16.98 -9.31
N GLN A 94 -0.22 -15.93 -8.69
CA GLN A 94 -1.37 -15.17 -9.21
C GLN A 94 -0.96 -14.08 -10.21
N ASP A 95 0.32 -13.77 -10.26
CA ASP A 95 0.95 -12.89 -11.25
C ASP A 95 1.67 -13.78 -12.29
N PRO A 96 1.06 -14.02 -13.46
CA PRO A 96 1.57 -15.04 -14.37
C PRO A 96 2.84 -14.58 -15.09
N PRO A 97 3.94 -15.38 -15.08
CA PRO A 97 5.20 -15.02 -15.73
C PRO A 97 5.09 -14.77 -17.25
N TYR A 98 4.13 -15.39 -17.95
CA TYR A 98 3.93 -15.18 -19.39
C TYR A 98 3.60 -13.72 -19.76
N LEU A 99 3.24 -12.89 -18.78
CA LEU A 99 2.94 -11.48 -18.98
C LEU A 99 4.22 -10.59 -19.02
N ILE A 100 5.35 -11.11 -18.53
CA ILE A 100 6.62 -10.37 -18.46
C ILE A 100 7.01 -9.76 -19.80
N PRO A 101 7.04 -10.49 -20.95
CA PRO A 101 7.41 -9.90 -22.22
C PRO A 101 6.51 -8.74 -22.65
N GLN A 102 5.20 -8.83 -22.35
CA GLN A 102 4.25 -7.78 -22.69
C GLN A 102 4.45 -6.52 -21.83
N LEU A 103 4.73 -6.70 -20.54
CA LEU A 103 5.06 -5.57 -19.63
C LEU A 103 6.34 -4.87 -20.11
N LEU A 104 7.39 -5.63 -20.40
CA LEU A 104 8.67 -5.12 -20.88
C LEU A 104 8.54 -4.39 -22.22
N SER A 105 7.76 -4.91 -23.17
CA SER A 105 7.54 -4.28 -24.46
C SER A 105 6.95 -2.88 -24.36
N LYS A 106 6.05 -2.66 -23.40
CA LYS A 106 5.40 -1.37 -23.14
C LYS A 106 6.30 -0.37 -22.40
N LEU A 107 7.41 -0.79 -21.78
CA LEU A 107 8.39 0.13 -21.21
C LEU A 107 9.05 1.05 -22.27
N LYS A 108 8.97 0.67 -23.55
CA LYS A 108 9.41 1.51 -24.66
C LYS A 108 8.55 2.76 -24.83
N THR A 109 7.31 2.74 -24.36
CA THR A 109 6.34 3.84 -24.52
C THR A 109 6.04 4.58 -23.23
N ALA A 110 6.19 3.92 -22.07
CA ALA A 110 5.96 4.53 -20.76
C ALA A 110 6.95 3.96 -19.72
N PRO A 111 7.55 4.80 -18.87
CA PRO A 111 8.52 4.35 -17.87
C PRO A 111 7.93 3.51 -16.72
N VAL A 112 6.60 3.44 -16.62
CA VAL A 112 5.85 2.60 -15.66
C VAL A 112 4.75 1.85 -16.39
N VAL A 113 4.73 0.54 -16.27
CA VAL A 113 3.68 -0.34 -16.82
C VAL A 113 3.11 -1.18 -15.69
N LEU A 114 1.81 -1.06 -15.44
CA LEU A 114 1.12 -1.76 -14.36
C LEU A 114 0.22 -2.86 -14.93
N ALA A 115 0.25 -4.04 -14.35
CA ALA A 115 -0.72 -5.07 -14.64
C ALA A 115 -2.05 -4.75 -13.94
N MET A 116 -3.15 -4.83 -14.68
CA MET A 116 -4.51 -4.61 -14.21
C MET A 116 -5.32 -5.89 -14.29
N ARG A 117 -5.97 -6.24 -13.19
CA ARG A 117 -6.89 -7.40 -13.17
C ARG A 117 -8.12 -7.09 -13.99
N GLN A 118 -8.43 -7.96 -14.96
CA GLN A 118 -9.74 -7.96 -15.60
C GLN A 118 -10.82 -8.22 -14.55
N GLY A 119 -11.95 -7.50 -14.66
CA GLY A 119 -13.01 -7.53 -13.65
C GLY A 119 -13.53 -8.94 -13.39
N GLN A 120 -13.23 -9.50 -12.22
CA GLN A 120 -13.99 -10.64 -11.70
C GLN A 120 -15.41 -10.17 -11.38
N HIS A 121 -16.41 -11.04 -11.63
CA HIS A 121 -17.79 -10.84 -11.16
C HIS A 121 -17.78 -10.71 -9.63
N GLN A 122 -17.71 -9.48 -9.14
CA GLN A 122 -17.81 -9.21 -7.70
C GLN A 122 -19.28 -9.25 -7.31
N SER A 123 -19.59 -9.81 -6.13
CA SER A 123 -20.94 -9.70 -5.59
C SER A 123 -21.35 -8.23 -5.48
N PHE A 124 -22.63 -7.94 -5.69
CA PHE A 124 -23.18 -6.58 -5.63
C PHE A 124 -22.76 -5.83 -4.36
N ALA A 125 -22.80 -6.51 -3.20
CA ALA A 125 -22.36 -5.94 -1.91
C ALA A 125 -20.89 -5.51 -1.92
N ARG A 126 -20.00 -6.32 -2.50
CA ARG A 126 -18.56 -6.02 -2.61
C ARG A 126 -18.30 -4.87 -3.58
N SER A 127 -19.07 -4.78 -4.67
CA SER A 127 -19.02 -3.67 -5.62
C SER A 127 -19.45 -2.35 -4.97
N LEU A 128 -20.52 -2.36 -4.16
CA LEU A 128 -21.00 -1.19 -3.42
C LEU A 128 -19.97 -0.71 -2.38
N GLN A 129 -19.37 -1.64 -1.61
CA GLN A 129 -18.30 -1.31 -0.65
C GLN A 129 -17.09 -0.66 -1.34
N ASN A 130 -16.65 -1.21 -2.47
CA ASN A 130 -15.54 -0.66 -3.24
C ASN A 130 -15.87 0.73 -3.79
N ARG A 131 -17.10 0.97 -4.24
CA ARG A 131 -17.55 2.28 -4.72
C ARG A 131 -17.61 3.31 -3.60
N MET A 132 -18.17 2.95 -2.45
CA MET A 132 -18.21 3.83 -1.27
C MET A 132 -16.78 4.17 -0.81
N PHE A 133 -15.89 3.18 -0.73
CA PHE A 133 -14.50 3.40 -0.39
C PHE A 133 -13.79 4.31 -1.40
N ALA A 134 -14.01 4.11 -2.70
CA ALA A 134 -13.41 4.95 -3.76
C ALA A 134 -13.89 6.42 -3.66
N ILE A 135 -15.17 6.65 -3.36
CA ILE A 135 -15.72 8.00 -3.13
C ILE A 135 -15.07 8.63 -1.90
N LEU A 136 -15.01 7.90 -0.78
CA LEU A 136 -14.41 8.38 0.46
C LEU A 136 -12.91 8.68 0.25
N PHE A 137 -12.19 7.78 -0.38
CA PHE A 137 -10.76 7.96 -0.69
C PHE A 137 -10.54 9.20 -1.57
N LYS A 138 -11.34 9.38 -2.63
CA LYS A 138 -11.27 10.55 -3.49
C LYS A 138 -11.58 11.85 -2.73
N SER A 139 -12.58 11.84 -1.86
CA SER A 139 -12.93 13.00 -1.02
C SER A 139 -11.80 13.39 -0.07
N LEU A 140 -11.19 12.41 0.60
CA LEU A 140 -10.15 12.63 1.60
C LEU A 140 -8.76 12.90 1.02
N THR A 141 -8.45 12.33 -0.15
CA THR A 141 -7.10 12.45 -0.76
C THR A 141 -7.08 13.34 -2.01
N GLY A 142 -8.25 13.56 -2.64
CA GLY A 142 -8.36 14.26 -3.93
C GLY A 142 -7.92 13.42 -5.13
N LYS A 143 -7.51 12.15 -4.93
CA LYS A 143 -7.00 11.25 -5.96
C LYS A 143 -8.00 10.10 -6.23
N GLN A 144 -7.99 9.58 -7.45
CA GLN A 144 -8.82 8.42 -7.78
C GLN A 144 -8.21 7.14 -7.24
N TYR A 145 -9.02 6.32 -6.58
CA TYR A 145 -8.62 4.99 -6.13
C TYR A 145 -8.67 3.99 -7.30
N GLN A 146 -7.52 3.46 -7.69
CA GLN A 146 -7.42 2.44 -8.74
C GLN A 146 -7.41 1.04 -8.09
N SER A 147 -8.59 0.48 -7.88
CA SER A 147 -8.76 -0.82 -7.21
C SER A 147 -8.27 -2.02 -8.03
N LYS A 148 -8.02 -1.84 -9.33
CA LYS A 148 -7.63 -2.93 -10.25
C LYS A 148 -6.12 -3.05 -10.47
N ALA A 149 -5.33 -1.99 -10.19
CA ALA A 149 -3.89 -2.04 -10.33
C ALA A 149 -3.27 -2.95 -9.25
N THR A 150 -2.31 -3.76 -9.65
CA THR A 150 -1.57 -4.68 -8.77
C THR A 150 -0.13 -4.23 -8.61
N SER A 151 0.61 -4.82 -7.66
CA SER A 151 2.07 -4.69 -7.55
C SER A 151 2.81 -5.23 -8.77
N TYR A 152 2.18 -6.13 -9.53
CA TYR A 152 2.74 -6.67 -10.75
C TYR A 152 2.93 -5.56 -11.79
N SER A 153 4.18 -5.29 -12.11
CA SER A 153 4.55 -4.10 -12.89
C SER A 153 5.93 -4.23 -13.51
N ALA A 154 6.16 -3.49 -14.58
CA ALA A 154 7.50 -3.22 -15.09
C ALA A 154 7.79 -1.72 -14.97
N ILE A 155 9.00 -1.38 -14.53
CA ILE A 155 9.46 0.01 -14.36
C ILE A 155 10.86 0.19 -14.92
N SER A 156 11.13 1.37 -15.46
CA SER A 156 12.46 1.73 -15.99
C SER A 156 13.44 2.05 -14.86
N ARG A 157 14.75 1.96 -15.13
CA ARG A 157 15.83 2.37 -14.20
C ARG A 157 15.65 3.79 -13.69
N GLN A 158 15.17 4.71 -14.51
CA GLN A 158 14.89 6.08 -14.11
C GLN A 158 13.87 6.12 -12.95
N VAL A 159 12.79 5.35 -13.04
CA VAL A 159 11.76 5.26 -11.99
C VAL A 159 12.34 4.62 -10.73
N VAL A 160 13.14 3.56 -10.87
CA VAL A 160 13.81 2.91 -9.73
C VAL A 160 14.70 3.91 -8.99
N ASN A 161 15.51 4.68 -9.71
CA ASN A 161 16.42 5.65 -9.12
C ASN A 161 15.70 6.75 -8.32
N GLU A 162 14.50 7.15 -8.76
CA GLU A 162 13.67 8.07 -7.98
C GLU A 162 12.95 7.38 -6.83
N TYR A 163 12.47 6.16 -7.03
CA TYR A 163 11.77 5.39 -6.01
C TYR A 163 12.64 5.12 -4.77
N ILE A 164 13.89 4.70 -4.96
CA ILE A 164 14.80 4.34 -3.86
C ILE A 164 15.22 5.52 -2.96
N LYS A 165 14.92 6.76 -3.37
CA LYS A 165 15.14 7.97 -2.54
C LYS A 165 14.10 8.12 -1.43
N PHE A 166 12.95 7.42 -1.55
CA PHE A 166 11.93 7.45 -0.51
C PHE A 166 12.37 6.66 0.72
N THR A 167 12.32 7.31 1.88
CA THR A 167 12.70 6.74 3.19
C THR A 167 11.56 6.77 4.18
N GLU A 168 10.34 7.07 3.72
CA GLU A 168 9.16 7.23 4.58
C GLU A 168 8.70 5.89 5.16
N ILE A 169 8.32 5.90 6.45
CA ILE A 169 7.74 4.73 7.11
C ILE A 169 6.31 4.51 6.59
N GLY A 170 5.98 3.24 6.28
CA GLY A 170 4.65 2.85 5.81
C GLY A 170 4.38 3.22 4.36
N GLN A 171 5.43 3.45 3.55
CA GLN A 171 5.29 3.65 2.11
C GLN A 171 4.58 2.45 1.45
N HIS A 172 3.77 2.74 0.44
CA HIS A 172 3.08 1.74 -0.35
C HIS A 172 3.54 1.83 -1.80
N TYR A 173 4.00 0.72 -2.37
CA TYR A 173 4.63 0.67 -3.70
C TYR A 173 3.87 1.47 -4.77
N LEU A 174 2.58 1.15 -4.97
CA LEU A 174 1.77 1.82 -5.98
C LEU A 174 1.51 3.30 -5.70
N TYR A 175 1.47 3.70 -4.42
CA TYR A 175 1.27 5.12 -4.08
C TYR A 175 2.52 5.94 -4.36
N VAL A 176 3.71 5.40 -4.09
CA VAL A 176 4.98 6.05 -4.46
C VAL A 176 5.09 6.17 -5.97
N LEU A 177 4.82 5.10 -6.75
CA LEU A 177 4.84 5.16 -8.22
C LEU A 177 3.90 6.23 -8.76
N ARG A 178 2.73 6.38 -8.16
CA ARG A 178 1.76 7.44 -8.54
C ARG A 178 2.26 8.83 -8.14
N TRP A 179 2.87 8.96 -6.96
CA TRP A 179 3.41 10.24 -6.49
C TRP A 179 4.52 10.76 -7.37
N LEU A 180 5.37 9.86 -7.89
CA LEU A 180 6.43 10.19 -8.83
C LEU A 180 5.92 10.81 -10.14
N GLY A 181 4.65 10.58 -10.51
CA GLY A 181 4.01 11.28 -11.63
C GLY A 181 4.48 10.86 -13.01
N PHE A 182 5.25 9.80 -13.15
CA PHE A 182 5.64 9.27 -14.46
C PHE A 182 4.42 8.78 -15.24
N ARG A 183 4.48 8.87 -16.58
CA ARG A 183 3.48 8.29 -17.47
C ARG A 183 3.35 6.81 -17.20
N GLN A 184 2.09 6.36 -17.05
CA GLN A 184 1.75 4.96 -16.75
C GLN A 184 0.97 4.35 -17.90
N GLU A 185 1.31 3.12 -18.27
CA GLU A 185 0.51 2.27 -19.14
C GLU A 185 0.01 1.02 -18.40
N TYR A 186 -0.98 0.37 -18.96
CA TYR A 186 -1.65 -0.75 -18.31
C TYR A 186 -1.69 -1.95 -19.24
N VAL A 187 -1.51 -3.15 -18.64
CA VAL A 187 -1.71 -4.44 -19.29
C VAL A 187 -2.79 -5.18 -18.52
N GLU A 188 -3.90 -5.49 -19.19
CA GLU A 188 -4.98 -6.23 -18.56
C GLU A 188 -4.71 -7.74 -18.62
N TYR A 189 -4.99 -8.44 -17.51
CA TYR A 189 -4.87 -9.89 -17.44
C TYR A 189 -5.96 -10.52 -16.57
N ALA A 190 -6.31 -11.77 -16.90
CA ALA A 190 -7.17 -12.59 -16.05
C ALA A 190 -6.33 -13.18 -14.92
N ARG A 191 -6.65 -12.83 -13.67
CA ARG A 191 -5.90 -13.34 -12.52
C ARG A 191 -6.18 -14.83 -12.31
N PRO A 192 -5.16 -15.71 -12.30
CA PRO A 192 -5.34 -17.12 -11.96
C PRO A 192 -5.87 -17.28 -10.52
N LEU A 193 -6.49 -18.41 -10.27
CA LEU A 193 -6.80 -18.81 -8.90
C LEU A 193 -5.48 -19.14 -8.18
N ARG A 194 -5.41 -18.79 -6.90
CA ARG A 194 -4.26 -19.14 -6.06
C ARG A 194 -4.21 -20.67 -5.92
N PRO A 195 -3.11 -21.34 -6.35
CA PRO A 195 -3.02 -22.78 -6.25
C PRO A 195 -2.76 -23.26 -4.83
N TYR A 196 -2.06 -22.45 -3.98
CA TYR A 196 -1.64 -22.81 -2.63
C TYR A 196 -1.98 -21.70 -1.62
N GLY A 197 -2.27 -22.08 -0.37
CA GLY A 197 -2.46 -21.20 0.77
C GLY A 197 -3.76 -20.40 0.80
N GLU A 198 -4.08 -19.84 1.97
CA GLU A 198 -5.22 -18.96 2.18
C GLU A 198 -4.82 -17.49 2.18
N SER A 199 -5.77 -16.61 1.88
CA SER A 199 -5.54 -15.16 1.92
C SER A 199 -5.36 -14.67 3.36
N SER A 200 -4.19 -14.11 3.68
CA SER A 200 -3.89 -13.51 4.99
C SER A 200 -4.70 -12.21 5.27
N TYR A 201 -5.51 -11.75 4.32
CA TYR A 201 -6.25 -10.48 4.41
C TYR A 201 -7.58 -10.63 5.15
N ASN A 202 -7.58 -10.41 6.46
CA ASN A 202 -8.81 -10.24 7.24
C ASN A 202 -9.34 -8.79 7.16
N LEU A 203 -10.55 -8.56 7.69
CA LEU A 203 -11.21 -7.24 7.65
C LEU A 203 -10.39 -6.15 8.37
N VAL A 204 -9.76 -6.48 9.49
CA VAL A 204 -8.93 -5.55 10.28
C VAL A 204 -7.71 -5.11 9.49
N THR A 205 -7.04 -6.04 8.81
CA THR A 205 -5.89 -5.75 7.95
C THR A 205 -6.28 -4.84 6.79
N ARG A 206 -7.46 -5.05 6.18
CA ARG A 206 -7.98 -4.18 5.11
C ARG A 206 -8.23 -2.75 5.61
N ILE A 207 -8.86 -2.58 6.78
CA ILE A 207 -9.11 -1.27 7.38
C ILE A 207 -7.78 -0.56 7.69
N ARG A 208 -6.81 -1.29 8.25
CA ARG A 208 -5.47 -0.75 8.55
C ARG A 208 -4.76 -0.27 7.27
N HIS A 209 -4.78 -1.06 6.20
CA HIS A 209 -4.20 -0.66 4.92
C HIS A 209 -4.90 0.55 4.31
N ALA A 210 -6.23 0.60 4.40
CA ALA A 210 -7.01 1.74 3.95
C ALA A 210 -6.67 3.03 4.71
N ALA A 211 -6.59 2.95 6.04
CA ALA A 211 -6.21 4.07 6.90
C ALA A 211 -4.78 4.55 6.61
N ASN A 212 -3.82 3.62 6.52
CA ASN A 212 -2.44 3.96 6.15
C ASN A 212 -2.34 4.61 4.77
N GLY A 213 -3.10 4.13 3.79
CA GLY A 213 -3.16 4.71 2.45
C GLY A 213 -3.67 6.15 2.47
N ILE A 214 -4.74 6.45 3.20
CA ILE A 214 -5.29 7.81 3.35
C ILE A 214 -4.28 8.73 4.03
N LEU A 215 -3.66 8.26 5.12
CA LEU A 215 -2.67 9.03 5.88
C LEU A 215 -1.37 9.28 5.09
N PHE A 216 -0.98 8.34 4.21
CA PHE A 216 0.19 8.50 3.34
C PHE A 216 -0.06 9.50 2.20
N GLU A 217 -1.24 9.41 1.56
CA GLU A 217 -1.52 10.14 0.33
C GLU A 217 -1.79 11.62 0.55
N SER A 218 -2.30 12.05 1.73
CA SER A 218 -2.76 13.43 1.85
C SER A 218 -2.96 13.92 3.28
N THR A 219 -2.59 15.17 3.51
CA THR A 219 -2.97 15.95 4.70
C THR A 219 -4.41 16.47 4.63
N ARG A 220 -5.14 16.26 3.52
CA ARG A 220 -6.54 16.71 3.37
C ARG A 220 -7.47 16.13 4.42
N PHE A 221 -7.19 14.92 4.89
CA PHE A 221 -7.93 14.32 6.00
C PHE A 221 -7.84 15.19 7.26
N LEU A 222 -6.67 15.73 7.57
CA LEU A 222 -6.47 16.66 8.71
C LEU A 222 -7.24 17.97 8.50
N HIS A 223 -7.20 18.52 7.28
CA HIS A 223 -7.99 19.72 6.94
C HIS A 223 -9.49 19.47 7.01
N SER A 224 -9.96 18.30 6.55
CA SER A 224 -11.38 17.92 6.67
C SER A 224 -11.81 17.78 8.12
N ALA A 225 -10.97 17.21 8.97
CA ALA A 225 -11.23 17.10 10.41
C ALA A 225 -11.28 18.48 11.08
N LEU A 226 -10.37 19.40 10.70
CA LEU A 226 -10.39 20.80 11.17
C LEU A 226 -11.70 21.51 10.74
N MET A 227 -12.08 21.43 9.47
CA MET A 227 -13.31 22.06 8.97
C MET A 227 -14.56 21.49 9.65
N PHE A 228 -14.59 20.18 9.90
CA PHE A 228 -15.68 19.54 10.64
C PHE A 228 -15.74 20.02 12.09
N GLY A 229 -14.60 20.13 12.77
CA GLY A 229 -14.50 20.69 14.12
C GLY A 229 -14.99 22.15 14.18
N LEU A 230 -14.58 22.98 13.22
CA LEU A 230 -15.04 24.37 13.12
C LEU A 230 -16.57 24.45 12.87
N ALA A 231 -17.12 23.60 12.00
CA ALA A 231 -18.56 23.57 11.73
C ALA A 231 -19.36 23.21 13.00
N ILE A 232 -18.91 22.25 13.79
CA ILE A 232 -19.55 21.90 15.07
C ILE A 232 -19.38 23.01 16.09
N ALA A 233 -18.22 23.64 16.19
CA ALA A 233 -18.01 24.77 17.08
C ALA A 233 -18.94 25.94 16.76
N THR A 234 -19.12 26.27 15.48
CA THR A 234 -20.06 27.33 15.04
C THR A 234 -21.50 26.95 15.34
N LEU A 235 -21.91 25.71 15.12
CA LEU A 235 -23.24 25.21 15.47
C LEU A 235 -23.49 25.27 16.97
N GLY A 236 -22.51 24.86 17.78
CA GLY A 236 -22.55 24.95 19.25
C GLY A 236 -22.67 26.39 19.74
N PHE A 237 -21.91 27.29 19.14
CA PHE A 237 -21.99 28.72 19.47
C PHE A 237 -23.38 29.30 19.16
N PHE A 238 -23.94 28.95 17.99
CA PHE A 238 -25.28 29.38 17.58
C PHE A 238 -26.38 28.83 18.50
N THR A 239 -26.34 27.54 18.83
CA THR A 239 -27.30 26.90 19.74
C THR A 239 -27.22 27.49 21.15
N THR A 240 -26.02 27.79 21.64
CA THR A 240 -25.82 28.47 22.94
C THR A 240 -26.46 29.84 22.94
N GLY A 241 -26.29 30.61 21.86
CA GLY A 241 -26.96 31.88 21.68
C GLY A 241 -28.49 31.81 21.75
N LEU A 242 -29.06 30.80 21.03
CA LEU A 242 -30.52 30.57 21.08
C LEU A 242 -31.00 30.19 22.49
N VAL A 243 -30.27 29.35 23.21
CA VAL A 243 -30.60 28.98 24.60
C VAL A 243 -30.61 30.18 25.50
N ILE A 244 -29.59 31.05 25.41
CA ILE A 244 -29.51 32.29 26.21
C ILE A 244 -30.72 33.20 25.91
N VAL A 245 -31.03 33.45 24.65
CA VAL A 245 -32.16 34.28 24.25
C VAL A 245 -33.49 33.71 24.77
N ASN A 246 -33.66 32.40 24.67
CA ASN A 246 -34.87 31.73 25.16
C ASN A 246 -34.99 31.75 26.69
N SER A 247 -33.86 31.61 27.41
CA SER A 247 -33.82 31.70 28.87
C SER A 247 -34.20 33.09 29.39
N ILE A 248 -33.73 34.14 28.70
CA ILE A 248 -34.07 35.54 29.07
C ILE A 248 -35.59 35.79 28.82
N ARG A 249 -36.16 35.24 27.77
CA ARG A 249 -37.59 35.46 27.41
C ARG A 249 -38.57 34.69 28.27
N ASN A 250 -38.24 33.44 28.65
CA ASN A 250 -39.21 32.49 29.19
C ASN A 250 -38.96 32.11 30.66
N SER A 251 -37.97 32.72 31.38
CA SER A 251 -37.59 32.41 32.76
C SER A 251 -37.45 30.90 33.08
N ALA A 252 -37.05 30.10 32.08
CA ALA A 252 -37.02 28.68 32.18
C ALA A 252 -35.73 28.21 32.89
N LEU A 253 -35.86 27.78 34.13
CA LEU A 253 -34.83 27.16 34.96
C LEU A 253 -34.85 25.63 34.76
N GLY A 254 -34.45 25.14 33.64
CA GLY A 254 -34.49 23.70 33.39
C GLY A 254 -33.43 23.19 32.40
N GLY A 255 -32.15 23.56 32.56
CA GLY A 255 -31.14 23.27 31.53
C GLY A 255 -30.04 22.26 31.89
N TRP A 256 -30.07 21.64 33.07
CA TRP A 256 -28.94 20.82 33.52
C TRP A 256 -28.67 19.61 32.61
N PRO A 257 -29.67 18.80 32.16
CA PRO A 257 -29.44 17.67 31.26
C PRO A 257 -28.95 18.11 29.87
N SER A 258 -29.47 19.20 29.33
CA SER A 258 -29.02 19.75 28.02
C SER A 258 -27.59 20.25 28.09
N THR A 259 -27.19 20.91 29.17
CA THR A 259 -25.83 21.40 29.38
C THR A 259 -24.82 20.26 29.44
N ILE A 260 -25.11 19.20 30.19
CA ILE A 260 -24.24 18.02 30.25
C ILE A 260 -24.16 17.34 28.89
N SER A 261 -25.28 17.15 28.18
CA SER A 261 -25.29 16.52 26.85
C SER A 261 -24.41 17.30 25.85
N ILE A 262 -24.52 18.62 25.87
CA ILE A 262 -23.70 19.50 25.04
C ILE A 262 -22.21 19.38 25.42
N LEU A 263 -21.87 19.47 26.73
CA LEU A 263 -20.49 19.33 27.20
C LEU A 263 -19.86 17.99 26.83
N LEU A 264 -20.58 16.89 27.02
CA LEU A 264 -20.10 15.54 26.64
C LEU A 264 -19.89 15.40 25.14
N THR A 265 -20.80 15.95 24.33
CA THR A 265 -20.68 15.93 22.86
C THR A 265 -19.46 16.72 22.41
N PHE A 266 -19.29 17.94 22.90
CA PHE A 266 -18.14 18.78 22.53
C PHE A 266 -16.82 18.22 23.06
N SER A 267 -16.79 17.69 24.27
CA SER A 267 -15.61 17.06 24.85
C SER A 267 -15.21 15.81 24.05
N GLY A 268 -16.18 14.94 23.72
CA GLY A 268 -15.93 13.76 22.92
C GLY A 268 -15.37 14.09 21.52
N LEU A 269 -15.95 15.10 20.88
CA LEU A 269 -15.49 15.58 19.59
C LEU A 269 -14.08 16.18 19.66
N SER A 270 -13.82 17.06 20.63
CA SER A 270 -12.52 17.68 20.85
C SER A 270 -11.44 16.63 21.08
N ASN A 271 -11.70 15.63 21.94
CA ASN A 271 -10.78 14.52 22.18
C ASN A 271 -10.51 13.70 20.91
N SER A 272 -11.54 13.48 20.07
CA SER A 272 -11.38 12.77 18.80
C SER A 272 -10.50 13.53 17.82
N LEU A 273 -10.67 14.84 17.71
CA LEU A 273 -9.81 15.70 16.87
C LEU A 273 -8.36 15.74 17.38
N GLN A 274 -8.17 15.83 18.70
CA GLN A 274 -6.83 15.76 19.30
C GLN A 274 -6.16 14.41 19.07
N ALA A 275 -6.90 13.30 19.11
CA ALA A 275 -6.38 11.97 18.79
C ALA A 275 -5.87 11.89 17.34
N ILE A 276 -6.57 12.51 16.37
CA ILE A 276 -6.12 12.60 14.98
C ILE A 276 -4.79 13.34 14.88
N VAL A 277 -4.67 14.51 15.55
CA VAL A 277 -3.41 15.26 15.59
C VAL A 277 -2.30 14.41 16.23
N GLY A 278 -2.62 13.72 17.32
CA GLY A 278 -1.71 12.79 17.99
C GLY A 278 -1.16 11.70 17.08
N LEU A 279 -1.99 11.15 16.19
CA LEU A 279 -1.54 10.16 15.18
C LEU A 279 -0.53 10.75 14.20
N TYR A 280 -0.72 11.98 13.73
CA TYR A 280 0.25 12.66 12.86
C TYR A 280 1.56 12.98 13.60
N VAL A 281 1.48 13.43 14.85
CA VAL A 281 2.67 13.68 15.69
C VAL A 281 3.44 12.39 15.94
N ALA A 282 2.75 11.29 16.27
CA ALA A 282 3.35 9.98 16.45
C ALA A 282 4.07 9.51 15.17
N ARG A 283 3.46 9.70 13.99
CA ARG A 283 4.07 9.35 12.71
C ARG A 283 5.33 10.18 12.43
N ASN A 284 5.28 11.51 12.68
CA ASN A 284 6.45 12.36 12.54
C ASN A 284 7.57 11.97 13.52
N PHE A 285 7.21 11.59 14.72
CA PHE A 285 8.16 11.10 15.72
C PHE A 285 8.83 9.79 15.28
N GLU A 286 8.06 8.83 14.76
CA GLU A 286 8.60 7.60 14.20
C GLU A 286 9.55 7.85 13.01
N GLN A 287 9.17 8.75 12.11
CA GLN A 287 9.99 9.17 10.97
C GLN A 287 11.28 9.87 11.44
N GLY A 288 11.19 10.71 12.47
CA GLY A 288 12.32 11.46 13.04
C GLY A 288 13.36 10.58 13.75
N LYS A 289 12.99 9.34 14.15
CA LYS A 289 13.95 8.38 14.71
C LYS A 289 15.00 7.93 13.71
N SER A 290 14.78 8.12 12.41
CA SER A 290 15.69 7.73 11.32
C SER A 290 16.20 6.29 11.40
N ARG A 291 15.40 5.39 11.96
CA ARG A 291 15.74 3.96 12.07
C ARG A 291 15.73 3.32 10.68
N PRO A 292 16.64 2.36 10.39
CA PRO A 292 16.61 1.65 9.13
C PRO A 292 15.28 0.91 8.96
N LEU A 293 14.68 1.03 7.76
CA LEU A 293 13.40 0.40 7.43
C LEU A 293 13.48 -1.12 7.46
N TYR A 294 14.65 -1.66 7.16
CA TYR A 294 14.95 -3.09 7.13
C TYR A 294 16.39 -3.38 7.55
N ILE A 295 16.66 -4.62 7.89
CA ILE A 295 18.00 -5.17 8.14
C ILE A 295 18.10 -6.46 7.33
N ILE A 296 19.14 -6.61 6.52
CA ILE A 296 19.43 -7.85 5.80
C ILE A 296 20.11 -8.80 6.78
N SER A 297 19.60 -10.03 6.88
CA SER A 297 20.14 -11.10 7.71
C SER A 297 21.16 -11.95 6.95
N GLU A 298 20.81 -12.35 5.71
CA GLU A 298 21.62 -13.25 4.89
C GLU A 298 21.41 -12.93 3.41
N THR A 299 22.41 -13.24 2.56
CA THR A 299 22.32 -13.18 1.10
C THR A 299 22.96 -14.43 0.51
N THR A 300 22.44 -14.91 -0.64
CA THR A 300 23.02 -16.06 -1.36
C THR A 300 24.10 -15.64 -2.34
#